data_b92881556b3f3c27023a0510581d5f68
#
_entry.id   b92881556b3f3c27023a0510581d5f68
#
_cell.length_a   1.000
_cell.length_b   1.000
_cell.length_c   1.000
_cell.angle_alpha   90.00
_cell.angle_beta   90.00
_cell.angle_gamma   90.00
#
_symmetry.space_group_name_H-M   'P 1'
#
loop_
_entity.id
_entity.type
_entity.pdbx_description
1 polymer ?
#
loop_
_entity_poly.entity_id
_entity_poly.type
_entity_poly.pdbx_seq_one_letter_code
_entity_poly.pdbx_strand_id
1 'polypeptide(L)'
;MNRALRKVLLQAGGVARFGPGAVPWRTLGTVSEGNNKGAQQHYDIIIVGGGMVGTALACSLGKNSRLQDKRVLLLEAASGFKQPSIEQYSNRVSAINKNAHRLMKRIGAWEEIERTRIKPVLKMQVWDACSDALITFNYDDFSDNISWIVENDVLLASVYRQLETVPNVEIRYSAKLADCTLVRDGAERSTVQLTNGELLTCELLCVQSL
;
A
#
# COMPACT_ATOMS: atom_id res chain seq x y z
N MET A 1 7.97 -6.12 -24.43
CA MET A 1 7.52 -5.46 -23.18
C MET A 1 6.20 -4.73 -23.46
N ASN A 2 5.14 -5.11 -22.80
CA ASN A 2 3.77 -4.85 -23.25
C ASN A 2 3.34 -3.40 -22.89
N ARG A 3 3.00 -2.60 -23.91
CA ARG A 3 2.49 -1.20 -23.80
C ARG A 3 1.24 -1.03 -22.91
N ALA A 4 0.59 -2.13 -22.52
CA ALA A 4 -0.62 -2.12 -21.72
C ALA A 4 -0.40 -1.77 -20.23
N LEU A 5 0.76 -2.07 -19.66
CA LEU A 5 1.09 -1.75 -18.26
C LEU A 5 1.32 -0.26 -18.01
N ARG A 6 1.73 0.51 -19.04
CA ARG A 6 1.91 1.97 -18.92
C ARG A 6 0.61 2.76 -18.81
N LYS A 7 -0.53 2.21 -19.25
CA LYS A 7 -1.81 2.95 -19.30
C LYS A 7 -2.68 2.82 -18.04
N VAL A 8 -2.51 1.79 -17.23
CA VAL A 8 -3.40 1.52 -16.09
C VAL A 8 -3.10 2.41 -14.88
N LEU A 9 -1.88 2.91 -14.75
CA LEU A 9 -1.47 3.74 -13.59
C LEU A 9 -1.63 5.25 -13.80
N LEU A 10 -1.87 5.71 -15.05
CA LEU A 10 -2.06 7.14 -15.35
C LEU A 10 -3.51 7.63 -15.15
N GLN A 11 -4.48 6.75 -14.89
CA GLN A 11 -5.89 7.12 -14.68
C GLN A 11 -6.31 7.24 -13.21
N ALA A 12 -5.44 6.95 -12.26
CA ALA A 12 -5.65 7.22 -10.83
C ALA A 12 -5.14 8.61 -10.39
N GLY A 13 -4.79 9.48 -11.33
CA GLY A 13 -4.29 10.83 -11.10
C GLY A 13 -5.40 11.82 -10.77
N GLY A 14 -5.93 11.76 -9.55
CA GLY A 14 -6.47 12.94 -8.91
C GLY A 14 -5.30 13.89 -8.64
N VAL A 15 -5.36 15.10 -9.21
CA VAL A 15 -4.39 16.17 -8.94
C VAL A 15 -4.45 16.49 -7.45
N ALA A 16 -3.51 15.96 -6.67
CA ALA A 16 -3.32 16.37 -5.29
C ALA A 16 -2.88 17.84 -5.30
N ARG A 17 -3.78 18.75 -4.92
CA ARG A 17 -3.42 20.14 -4.61
C ARG A 17 -2.69 20.13 -3.27
N PHE A 18 -1.38 20.26 -3.32
CA PHE A 18 -0.57 20.48 -2.12
C PHE A 18 -0.86 21.88 -1.56
N GLY A 19 -1.19 21.94 -0.26
CA GLY A 19 -1.36 23.20 0.47
C GLY A 19 -0.04 23.97 0.60
N PRO A 20 -0.06 25.26 1.02
CA PRO A 20 1.12 26.09 1.16
C PRO A 20 2.04 25.53 2.28
N GLY A 21 3.11 24.90 1.90
CA GLY A 21 4.08 24.22 2.77
C GLY A 21 4.80 23.04 2.11
N ALA A 22 4.38 22.65 0.90
CA ALA A 22 5.08 21.62 0.15
C ALA A 22 6.46 22.11 -0.28
N VAL A 23 7.50 21.41 0.15
CA VAL A 23 8.88 21.68 -0.28
C VAL A 23 8.98 21.47 -1.79
N PRO A 24 9.44 22.47 -2.57
CA PRO A 24 9.56 22.28 -4.01
C PRO A 24 10.61 21.21 -4.30
N TRP A 25 10.28 20.28 -5.17
CA TRP A 25 11.20 19.27 -5.70
C TRP A 25 12.40 19.95 -6.34
N ARG A 26 13.49 20.01 -5.60
CA ARG A 26 14.74 20.57 -6.13
C ARG A 26 15.26 19.66 -7.23
N THR A 27 15.48 20.24 -8.41
CA THR A 27 16.40 19.70 -9.40
C THR A 27 17.78 19.74 -8.76
N LEU A 28 18.25 18.64 -8.20
CA LEU A 28 19.59 18.55 -7.64
C LEU A 28 20.59 18.40 -8.77
N GLY A 29 21.56 19.29 -8.70
CA GLY A 29 22.73 19.29 -9.55
C GLY A 29 23.52 18.00 -9.46
N THR A 30 24.29 17.77 -10.50
CA THR A 30 25.29 16.73 -10.71
C THR A 30 25.92 16.21 -9.42
N VAL A 31 25.54 14.97 -9.06
CA VAL A 31 26.26 14.20 -8.04
C VAL A 31 27.63 13.85 -8.61
N SER A 32 28.68 14.30 -7.96
CA SER A 32 30.07 13.90 -8.23
C SER A 32 30.17 12.38 -8.11
N GLU A 33 30.69 11.73 -9.16
CA GLU A 33 31.01 10.31 -9.21
C GLU A 33 31.99 9.91 -8.09
N GLY A 34 31.45 9.53 -6.95
CA GLY A 34 32.16 8.77 -5.92
C GLY A 34 32.10 7.30 -6.28
N ASN A 35 33.22 6.77 -6.73
CA ASN A 35 33.44 5.43 -7.24
C ASN A 35 33.25 4.39 -6.09
N ASN A 36 32.04 3.89 -5.89
CA ASN A 36 31.79 2.69 -5.10
C ASN A 36 30.87 1.75 -5.89
N LYS A 37 31.45 0.88 -6.74
CA LYS A 37 30.78 -0.15 -7.50
C LYS A 37 30.39 -1.33 -6.60
N GLY A 38 29.47 -1.13 -5.68
CA GLY A 38 28.60 -2.19 -5.20
C GLY A 38 27.52 -2.43 -6.29
N ALA A 39 27.31 -3.67 -6.69
CA ALA A 39 26.30 -4.00 -7.70
C ALA A 39 24.95 -3.43 -7.29
N GLN A 40 24.47 -2.43 -8.01
CA GLN A 40 23.21 -1.75 -7.76
C GLN A 40 22.07 -2.76 -7.91
N GLN A 41 21.35 -3.01 -6.82
CA GLN A 41 20.32 -4.04 -6.79
C GLN A 41 19.08 -3.56 -7.56
N HIS A 42 18.61 -4.41 -8.48
CA HIS A 42 17.49 -4.08 -9.37
C HIS A 42 16.25 -4.90 -9.02
N TYR A 43 15.09 -4.25 -9.05
CA TYR A 43 13.77 -4.85 -8.91
C TYR A 43 12.87 -4.44 -10.08
N ASP A 44 11.91 -5.28 -10.46
CA ASP A 44 10.90 -4.85 -11.43
C ASP A 44 9.97 -3.80 -10.82
N ILE A 45 9.59 -3.98 -9.54
CA ILE A 45 8.67 -3.09 -8.84
C ILE A 45 9.22 -2.80 -7.44
N ILE A 46 9.28 -1.52 -7.07
CA ILE A 46 9.53 -1.10 -5.68
C ILE A 46 8.29 -0.38 -5.16
N ILE A 47 7.84 -0.78 -3.98
CA ILE A 47 6.74 -0.15 -3.24
C ILE A 47 7.32 0.45 -1.97
N VAL A 48 7.12 1.75 -1.76
CA VAL A 48 7.59 2.46 -0.57
C VAL A 48 6.42 2.70 0.38
N GLY A 49 6.53 2.16 1.59
CA GLY A 49 5.54 2.21 2.66
C GLY A 49 4.84 0.87 2.87
N GLY A 50 5.11 0.22 4.01
CA GLY A 50 4.52 -1.05 4.45
C GLY A 50 3.21 -0.88 5.22
N GLY A 51 2.49 0.22 5.02
CA GLY A 51 1.14 0.41 5.53
C GLY A 51 0.09 -0.41 4.78
N MET A 52 -1.18 -0.23 5.13
CA MET A 52 -2.31 -1.02 4.58
C MET A 52 -2.33 -1.08 3.05
N VAL A 53 -2.12 0.07 2.40
CA VAL A 53 -2.22 0.16 0.93
C VAL A 53 -1.01 -0.49 0.27
N GLY A 54 0.21 -0.21 0.76
CA GLY A 54 1.44 -0.77 0.19
C GLY A 54 1.52 -2.29 0.35
N THR A 55 1.16 -2.82 1.53
CA THR A 55 1.12 -4.28 1.75
C THR A 55 0.05 -4.97 0.92
N ALA A 56 -1.15 -4.39 0.82
CA ALA A 56 -2.22 -4.94 -0.02
C ALA A 56 -1.85 -4.92 -1.51
N LEU A 57 -1.16 -3.85 -1.96
CA LEU A 57 -0.64 -3.76 -3.32
C LEU A 57 0.44 -4.82 -3.57
N ALA A 58 1.43 -4.93 -2.69
CA ALA A 58 2.50 -5.92 -2.79
C ALA A 58 1.93 -7.35 -2.85
N CYS A 59 0.98 -7.67 -1.97
CA CYS A 59 0.32 -8.96 -1.95
C CYS A 59 -0.49 -9.23 -3.24
N SER A 60 -1.21 -8.21 -3.74
CA SER A 60 -1.98 -8.32 -4.97
C SER A 60 -1.11 -8.54 -6.20
N LEU A 61 0.03 -7.85 -6.28
CA LEU A 61 1.00 -8.01 -7.37
C LEU A 61 1.68 -9.38 -7.31
N GLY A 62 2.15 -9.77 -6.13
CA GLY A 62 2.86 -11.03 -5.96
C GLY A 62 1.99 -12.26 -6.17
N LYS A 63 0.68 -12.19 -5.84
CA LYS A 63 -0.28 -13.29 -6.13
C LYS A 63 -0.82 -13.29 -7.57
N ASN A 64 -0.46 -12.30 -8.38
CA ASN A 64 -0.90 -12.25 -9.77
C ASN A 64 -0.08 -13.21 -10.63
N SER A 65 -0.74 -14.18 -11.25
CA SER A 65 -0.08 -15.20 -12.09
C SER A 65 0.72 -14.63 -13.27
N ARG A 66 0.38 -13.42 -13.74
CA ARG A 66 1.09 -12.73 -14.82
C ARG A 66 2.38 -12.02 -14.36
N LEU A 67 2.63 -11.93 -13.06
CA LEU A 67 3.74 -11.21 -12.46
C LEU A 67 4.61 -12.10 -11.56
N GLN A 68 4.46 -13.42 -11.65
CA GLN A 68 5.22 -14.37 -10.83
C GLN A 68 6.73 -14.35 -11.12
N ASP A 69 7.11 -13.98 -12.35
CA ASP A 69 8.49 -13.78 -12.78
C ASP A 69 9.08 -12.43 -12.34
N LYS A 70 8.25 -11.53 -11.76
CA LYS A 70 8.63 -10.18 -11.39
C LYS A 70 9.09 -10.12 -9.93
N ARG A 71 10.24 -9.47 -9.72
CA ARG A 71 10.78 -9.21 -8.38
C ARG A 71 10.15 -7.93 -7.82
N VAL A 72 9.38 -8.08 -6.75
CA VAL A 72 8.72 -6.97 -6.05
C VAL A 72 9.42 -6.72 -4.72
N LEU A 73 9.79 -5.48 -4.44
CA LEU A 73 10.34 -5.05 -3.15
C LEU A 73 9.37 -4.13 -2.44
N LEU A 74 9.03 -4.46 -1.20
CA LEU A 74 8.30 -3.60 -0.28
C LEU A 74 9.27 -3.02 0.74
N LEU A 75 9.41 -1.69 0.75
CA LEU A 75 10.24 -0.95 1.71
C LEU A 75 9.37 -0.43 2.87
N GLU A 76 9.75 -0.75 4.09
CA GLU A 76 9.10 -0.28 5.31
C GLU A 76 10.12 0.40 6.23
N ALA A 77 9.78 1.61 6.69
CA ALA A 77 10.66 2.40 7.55
C ALA A 77 10.75 1.85 8.99
N ALA A 78 9.69 1.22 9.48
CA ALA A 78 9.68 0.56 10.78
C ALA A 78 10.61 -0.65 10.82
N SER A 79 11.08 -1.01 12.01
CA SER A 79 12.00 -2.15 12.22
C SER A 79 11.33 -3.52 12.12
N GLY A 80 10.02 -3.56 11.97
CA GLY A 80 9.25 -4.79 11.85
C GLY A 80 7.75 -4.53 11.98
N PHE A 81 6.98 -5.56 11.75
CA PHE A 81 5.54 -5.54 11.93
C PHE A 81 5.17 -5.96 13.36
N LYS A 82 4.28 -5.19 14.01
CA LYS A 82 3.77 -5.51 15.35
C LYS A 82 2.50 -6.35 15.23
N GLN A 83 2.54 -7.55 15.81
CA GLN A 83 1.35 -8.41 15.87
C GLN A 83 0.27 -7.76 16.76
N PRO A 84 -1.01 -7.80 16.36
CA PRO A 84 -2.10 -7.34 17.20
C PRO A 84 -2.25 -8.26 18.43
N SER A 85 -2.59 -7.66 19.57
CA SER A 85 -2.93 -8.42 20.77
C SER A 85 -4.31 -9.07 20.58
N ILE A 86 -4.45 -10.33 21.03
CA ILE A 86 -5.74 -11.02 21.06
C ILE A 86 -6.61 -10.49 22.22
N GLU A 87 -5.98 -10.07 23.32
CA GLU A 87 -6.65 -9.64 24.56
C GLU A 87 -6.99 -8.14 24.57
N GLN A 88 -6.30 -7.33 23.76
CA GLN A 88 -6.48 -5.89 23.74
C GLN A 88 -7.03 -5.43 22.39
N TYR A 89 -8.03 -4.57 22.43
CA TYR A 89 -8.58 -3.92 21.24
C TYR A 89 -7.74 -2.71 20.85
N SER A 90 -7.54 -2.54 19.54
CA SER A 90 -7.01 -1.30 19.00
C SER A 90 -8.12 -0.24 18.93
N ASN A 91 -7.76 1.00 19.22
CA ASN A 91 -8.69 2.14 19.08
C ASN A 91 -8.81 2.64 17.63
N ARG A 92 -8.01 2.08 16.71
CA ARG A 92 -8.02 2.44 15.29
C ARG A 92 -8.74 1.37 14.50
N VAL A 93 -9.91 1.72 13.99
CA VAL A 93 -10.76 0.82 13.20
C VAL A 93 -11.06 1.42 11.84
N SER A 94 -11.38 0.57 10.89
CA SER A 94 -11.83 0.94 9.55
C SER A 94 -13.13 0.24 9.19
N ALA A 95 -14.00 0.94 8.48
CA ALA A 95 -15.19 0.36 7.88
C ALA A 95 -14.81 -0.20 6.49
N ILE A 96 -14.83 -1.50 6.36
CA ILE A 96 -14.49 -2.22 5.14
C ILE A 96 -15.74 -2.40 4.29
N ASN A 97 -15.77 -1.74 3.13
CA ASN A 97 -16.86 -1.88 2.18
C ASN A 97 -16.76 -3.19 1.38
N LYS A 98 -17.78 -3.52 0.60
CA LYS A 98 -17.83 -4.77 -0.19
C LYS A 98 -16.68 -4.90 -1.19
N ASN A 99 -16.16 -3.80 -1.75
CA ASN A 99 -15.04 -3.87 -2.69
C ASN A 99 -13.72 -4.19 -1.98
N ALA A 100 -13.45 -3.55 -0.85
CA ALA A 100 -12.29 -3.87 -0.02
C ALA A 100 -12.38 -5.30 0.54
N HIS A 101 -13.57 -5.75 0.96
CA HIS A 101 -13.82 -7.14 1.35
C HIS A 101 -13.46 -8.13 0.22
N ARG A 102 -13.91 -7.87 -1.02
CA ARG A 102 -13.55 -8.71 -2.18
C ARG A 102 -12.04 -8.73 -2.44
N LEU A 103 -11.36 -7.57 -2.25
CA LEU A 103 -9.91 -7.51 -2.36
C LEU A 103 -9.25 -8.39 -1.30
N MET A 104 -9.65 -8.26 -0.03
CA MET A 104 -9.10 -9.05 1.08
C MET A 104 -9.32 -10.56 0.88
N LYS A 105 -10.50 -10.95 0.36
CA LYS A 105 -10.75 -12.35 -0.04
C LYS A 105 -9.82 -12.81 -1.15
N ARG A 106 -9.67 -12.00 -2.21
CA ARG A 106 -8.82 -12.34 -3.35
C ARG A 106 -7.36 -12.54 -2.99
N ILE A 107 -6.84 -11.73 -2.06
CA ILE A 107 -5.47 -11.89 -1.58
C ILE A 107 -5.35 -12.94 -0.46
N GLY A 108 -6.46 -13.53 0.01
CA GLY A 108 -6.50 -14.59 1.01
C GLY A 108 -6.41 -14.11 2.46
N ALA A 109 -6.52 -12.80 2.71
CA ALA A 109 -6.42 -12.24 4.06
C ALA A 109 -7.74 -12.28 4.84
N TRP A 110 -8.89 -12.42 4.15
CA TRP A 110 -10.19 -12.23 4.79
C TRP A 110 -10.53 -13.29 5.84
N GLU A 111 -10.24 -14.56 5.58
CA GLU A 111 -10.56 -15.65 6.53
C GLU A 111 -9.86 -15.48 7.88
N GLU A 112 -8.67 -14.90 7.87
CA GLU A 112 -7.97 -14.60 9.11
C GLU A 112 -8.54 -13.38 9.83
N ILE A 113 -8.88 -12.33 9.09
CA ILE A 113 -9.56 -11.15 9.63
C ILE A 113 -10.85 -11.59 10.32
N GLU A 114 -11.66 -12.41 9.67
CA GLU A 114 -12.94 -12.90 10.17
C GLU A 114 -12.78 -13.76 11.43
N ARG A 115 -11.78 -14.63 11.46
CA ARG A 115 -11.46 -15.46 12.64
C ARG A 115 -10.93 -14.65 13.82
N THR A 116 -10.28 -13.53 13.55
CA THR A 116 -9.69 -12.71 14.61
C THR A 116 -10.76 -11.85 15.26
N ARG A 117 -11.23 -10.82 14.59
CA ARG A 117 -12.29 -9.93 15.08
C ARG A 117 -12.87 -9.09 13.94
N ILE A 118 -14.16 -9.17 13.77
CA ILE A 118 -14.93 -8.27 12.90
C ILE A 118 -16.27 -7.94 13.52
N LYS A 119 -16.85 -6.81 13.14
CA LYS A 119 -18.24 -6.49 13.42
C LYS A 119 -18.97 -6.14 12.12
N PRO A 120 -19.92 -6.96 11.67
CA PRO A 120 -20.76 -6.62 10.52
C PRO A 120 -21.65 -5.42 10.82
N VAL A 121 -21.89 -4.59 9.82
CA VAL A 121 -22.76 -3.42 9.85
C VAL A 121 -23.92 -3.62 8.89
N LEU A 122 -25.12 -3.71 9.42
CA LEU A 122 -26.35 -3.88 8.64
C LEU A 122 -26.98 -2.54 8.27
N LYS A 123 -26.80 -1.53 9.12
CA LYS A 123 -27.37 -0.19 8.95
C LYS A 123 -26.37 0.89 9.36
N MET A 124 -26.29 1.93 8.58
CA MET A 124 -25.53 3.14 8.90
C MET A 124 -26.45 4.35 8.74
N GLN A 125 -26.37 5.28 9.66
CA GLN A 125 -27.12 6.52 9.61
C GLN A 125 -26.16 7.69 9.75
N VAL A 126 -26.36 8.70 8.94
CA VAL A 126 -25.63 9.96 8.98
C VAL A 126 -26.67 11.06 9.09
N TRP A 127 -26.56 11.89 10.11
CA TRP A 127 -27.41 13.05 10.33
C TRP A 127 -26.58 14.32 10.40
N ASP A 128 -27.16 15.42 9.98
CA ASP A 128 -26.58 16.75 10.13
C ASP A 128 -26.92 17.32 11.51
N ALA A 129 -25.93 17.91 12.18
CA ALA A 129 -26.13 18.55 13.47
C ALA A 129 -26.88 19.89 13.39
N CYS A 130 -26.92 20.51 12.21
CA CYS A 130 -27.49 21.83 11.98
C CYS A 130 -28.87 21.81 11.30
N SER A 131 -29.35 20.62 10.88
CA SER A 131 -30.63 20.45 10.19
C SER A 131 -31.25 19.08 10.52
N ASP A 132 -32.50 18.87 10.09
CA ASP A 132 -33.18 17.57 10.22
C ASP A 132 -32.79 16.56 9.11
N ALA A 133 -31.73 16.82 8.37
CA ALA A 133 -31.28 15.95 7.30
C ALA A 133 -30.71 14.65 7.86
N LEU A 134 -31.23 13.53 7.37
CA LEU A 134 -30.83 12.17 7.73
C LEU A 134 -30.65 11.32 6.48
N ILE A 135 -29.52 10.65 6.37
CA ILE A 135 -29.27 9.65 5.34
C ILE A 135 -29.11 8.29 6.01
N THR A 136 -29.83 7.31 5.51
CA THR A 136 -29.74 5.92 5.98
C THR A 136 -29.22 5.03 4.85
N PHE A 137 -28.24 4.19 5.18
CA PHE A 137 -27.69 3.16 4.32
C PHE A 137 -28.02 1.79 4.93
N ASN A 138 -28.76 0.98 4.25
CA ASN A 138 -29.09 -0.43 4.58
C ASN A 138 -29.61 -1.12 3.32
N TYR A 139 -29.70 -2.45 3.37
CA TYR A 139 -30.57 -3.22 2.48
C TYR A 139 -31.96 -3.26 3.09
N ASP A 140 -33.01 -3.20 2.26
CA ASP A 140 -34.41 -3.06 2.71
C ASP A 140 -34.85 -4.14 3.70
N ASP A 141 -34.33 -5.35 3.54
CA ASP A 141 -34.63 -6.51 4.36
C ASP A 141 -33.54 -6.84 5.39
N PHE A 142 -32.50 -6.02 5.50
CA PHE A 142 -31.30 -6.30 6.30
C PHE A 142 -30.64 -7.66 6.00
N SER A 143 -30.85 -8.19 4.81
CA SER A 143 -30.38 -9.53 4.41
C SER A 143 -28.86 -9.61 4.26
N ASP A 144 -28.19 -8.47 4.11
CA ASP A 144 -26.75 -8.44 3.85
C ASP A 144 -26.06 -7.26 4.55
N ASN A 145 -24.78 -7.42 4.80
CA ASN A 145 -23.93 -6.39 5.41
C ASN A 145 -23.59 -5.29 4.39
N ILE A 146 -23.71 -4.05 4.81
CA ILE A 146 -23.25 -2.90 4.02
C ILE A 146 -21.74 -2.69 4.16
N SER A 147 -21.18 -3.03 5.32
CA SER A 147 -19.74 -2.97 5.61
C SER A 147 -19.38 -3.85 6.81
N TRP A 148 -18.10 -3.90 7.14
CA TRP A 148 -17.56 -4.54 8.34
C TRP A 148 -16.62 -3.59 9.05
N ILE A 149 -16.75 -3.46 10.36
CA ILE A 149 -15.77 -2.74 11.19
C ILE A 149 -14.68 -3.72 11.57
N VAL A 150 -13.43 -3.34 11.29
CA VAL A 150 -12.25 -4.15 11.56
C VAL A 150 -11.14 -3.25 12.14
N GLU A 151 -10.39 -3.75 13.09
CA GLU A 151 -9.20 -3.07 13.61
C GLU A 151 -8.11 -2.98 12.53
N ASN A 152 -7.46 -1.82 12.42
CA ASN A 152 -6.43 -1.60 11.42
C ASN A 152 -5.25 -2.55 11.61
N ASP A 153 -4.91 -2.85 12.86
CA ASP A 153 -3.81 -3.76 13.19
C ASP A 153 -4.12 -5.20 12.76
N VAL A 154 -5.39 -5.64 12.91
CA VAL A 154 -5.85 -6.95 12.42
C VAL A 154 -5.82 -7.03 10.90
N LEU A 155 -6.29 -5.99 10.21
CA LEU A 155 -6.23 -5.90 8.76
C LEU A 155 -4.79 -6.01 8.25
N LEU A 156 -3.91 -5.20 8.83
CA LEU A 156 -2.51 -5.14 8.42
C LEU A 156 -1.79 -6.46 8.68
N ALA A 157 -1.98 -7.05 9.86
CA ALA A 157 -1.41 -8.35 10.23
C ALA A 157 -1.80 -9.45 9.24
N SER A 158 -3.08 -9.53 8.93
CA SER A 158 -3.59 -10.57 8.03
C SER A 158 -3.01 -10.44 6.62
N VAL A 159 -2.79 -9.21 6.13
CA VAL A 159 -2.14 -9.01 4.83
C VAL A 159 -0.64 -9.35 4.89
N TYR A 160 0.07 -8.98 5.97
CA TYR A 160 1.48 -9.35 6.13
C TYR A 160 1.69 -10.87 6.14
N ARG A 161 0.84 -11.63 6.85
CA ARG A 161 0.91 -13.10 6.83
C ARG A 161 0.69 -13.69 5.42
N GLN A 162 -0.15 -13.04 4.62
CA GLN A 162 -0.30 -13.44 3.23
C GLN A 162 0.95 -13.12 2.39
N LEU A 163 1.64 -12.00 2.66
CA LEU A 163 2.89 -11.65 2.00
C LEU A 163 4.00 -12.67 2.27
N GLU A 164 4.09 -13.21 3.48
CA GLU A 164 5.06 -14.26 3.84
C GLU A 164 4.92 -15.52 2.96
N THR A 165 3.75 -15.75 2.38
CA THR A 165 3.50 -16.88 1.46
C THR A 165 3.83 -16.60 0.00
N VAL A 166 4.28 -15.38 -0.31
CA VAL A 166 4.48 -14.92 -1.71
C VAL A 166 5.98 -14.82 -2.04
N PRO A 167 6.53 -15.77 -2.79
CA PRO A 167 7.98 -15.92 -2.93
C PRO A 167 8.67 -14.82 -3.75
N ASN A 168 7.95 -14.13 -4.63
CA ASN A 168 8.48 -13.06 -5.49
C ASN A 168 8.35 -11.66 -4.88
N VAL A 169 7.91 -11.57 -3.61
CA VAL A 169 7.86 -10.30 -2.85
C VAL A 169 8.88 -10.35 -1.73
N GLU A 170 9.84 -9.43 -1.76
CA GLU A 170 10.79 -9.18 -0.68
C GLU A 170 10.30 -8.04 0.19
N ILE A 171 10.34 -8.19 1.51
CA ILE A 171 10.03 -7.12 2.46
C ILE A 171 11.32 -6.68 3.14
N ARG A 172 11.64 -5.39 3.10
CA ARG A 172 12.75 -4.80 3.85
C ARG A 172 12.24 -3.84 4.89
N TYR A 173 12.52 -4.18 6.13
CA TYR A 173 12.29 -3.32 7.29
C TYR A 173 13.48 -2.38 7.52
N SER A 174 13.27 -1.33 8.32
CA SER A 174 14.27 -0.29 8.60
C SER A 174 14.82 0.36 7.33
N ALA A 175 14.04 0.34 6.25
CA ALA A 175 14.41 0.81 4.92
C ALA A 175 13.65 2.11 4.60
N LYS A 176 14.15 3.20 5.17
CA LYS A 176 13.56 4.52 4.99
C LYS A 176 14.05 5.16 3.69
N LEU A 177 13.10 5.63 2.87
CA LEU A 177 13.37 6.41 1.67
C LEU A 177 14.03 7.74 2.04
N ALA A 178 15.17 8.07 1.41
CA ALA A 178 15.81 9.37 1.48
C ALA A 178 15.42 10.23 0.28
N ASP A 179 15.55 9.66 -0.93
CA ASP A 179 15.24 10.35 -2.18
C ASP A 179 14.87 9.34 -3.28
N CYS A 180 14.21 9.80 -4.33
CA CYS A 180 13.92 8.98 -5.50
C CYS A 180 13.89 9.81 -6.77
N THR A 181 14.38 9.21 -7.87
CA THR A 181 14.30 9.78 -9.20
C THR A 181 13.39 8.92 -10.06
N LEU A 182 12.38 9.53 -10.64
CA LEU A 182 11.46 8.83 -11.54
C LEU A 182 11.99 8.85 -12.97
N VAL A 183 11.67 7.80 -13.73
CA VAL A 183 11.88 7.79 -15.18
C VAL A 183 11.09 8.94 -15.79
N ARG A 184 11.81 9.94 -16.24
CA ARG A 184 11.30 11.03 -17.09
C ARG A 184 12.11 11.02 -18.36
N ASP A 185 11.52 11.46 -19.46
CA ASP A 185 12.04 11.54 -20.82
C ASP A 185 13.55 11.25 -20.99
N GLY A 186 13.87 9.98 -21.28
CA GLY A 186 15.25 9.54 -21.58
C GLY A 186 15.98 8.75 -20.48
N ALA A 187 15.49 8.71 -19.25
CA ALA A 187 16.05 7.82 -18.23
C ALA A 187 15.49 6.39 -18.41
N GLU A 188 16.37 5.38 -18.33
CA GLU A 188 15.94 3.98 -18.52
C GLU A 188 15.20 3.40 -17.33
N ARG A 189 15.51 3.84 -16.10
CA ARG A 189 14.99 3.25 -14.84
C ARG A 189 14.80 4.29 -13.75
N SER A 190 13.85 4.03 -12.85
CA SER A 190 13.72 4.81 -11.61
C SER A 190 14.79 4.39 -10.60
N THR A 191 15.27 5.34 -9.80
CA THR A 191 16.23 5.10 -8.71
C THR A 191 15.61 5.43 -7.36
N VAL A 192 15.98 4.67 -6.35
CA VAL A 192 15.54 4.84 -4.96
C VAL A 192 16.79 4.89 -4.09
N GLN A 193 16.97 5.97 -3.34
CA GLN A 193 18.02 6.10 -2.35
C GLN A 193 17.45 5.93 -0.96
N LEU A 194 18.03 5.02 -0.18
CA LEU A 194 17.70 4.83 1.22
C LEU A 194 18.54 5.72 2.13
N THR A 195 18.06 5.95 3.36
CA THR A 195 18.78 6.79 4.35
C THR A 195 20.13 6.22 4.78
N ASN A 196 20.37 4.92 4.56
CA ASN A 196 21.66 4.28 4.78
C ASN A 196 22.66 4.46 3.63
N GLY A 197 22.27 5.19 2.57
CA GLY A 197 23.08 5.43 1.37
C GLY A 197 22.94 4.37 0.28
N GLU A 198 22.19 3.31 0.49
CA GLU A 198 21.95 2.27 -0.51
C GLU A 198 21.16 2.83 -1.69
N LEU A 199 21.57 2.46 -2.91
CA LEU A 199 20.90 2.82 -4.16
C LEU A 199 20.28 1.58 -4.78
N LEU A 200 18.97 1.66 -5.06
CA LEU A 200 18.19 0.64 -5.72
C LEU A 200 17.65 1.15 -7.06
N THR A 201 17.40 0.26 -8.00
CA THR A 201 16.76 0.61 -9.28
C THR A 201 15.50 -0.20 -9.51
N CYS A 202 14.53 0.40 -10.22
CA CYS A 202 13.32 -0.33 -10.61
C CYS A 202 12.72 0.18 -11.92
N GLU A 203 11.88 -0.67 -12.53
CA GLU A 203 11.07 -0.31 -13.70
C GLU A 203 9.83 0.50 -13.27
N LEU A 204 9.23 0.13 -12.10
CA LEU A 204 8.05 0.78 -11.55
C LEU A 204 8.28 1.12 -10.08
N LEU A 205 8.11 2.39 -9.74
CA LEU A 205 8.16 2.89 -8.37
C LEU A 205 6.74 3.31 -7.94
N CYS A 206 6.27 2.73 -6.83
CA CYS A 206 5.03 3.11 -6.17
C CYS A 206 5.37 3.71 -4.81
N VAL A 207 5.09 4.99 -4.61
CA VAL A 207 5.31 5.67 -3.32
C VAL A 207 3.96 5.96 -2.70
N GLN A 208 3.75 5.41 -1.50
CA GLN A 208 2.60 5.78 -0.69
C GLN A 208 2.95 7.07 0.04
N SER A 209 2.21 8.15 -0.22
CA SER A 209 2.35 9.39 0.56
C SER A 209 2.02 9.13 2.02
N LEU A 210 2.90 9.56 2.88
CA LEU A 210 2.73 9.59 4.33
C LEU A 210 1.64 10.59 4.73
#